data_2a81c17f2fb12c9c58e1e1348a97ff83
#
_entry.id   2a81c17f2fb12c9c58e1e1348a97ff83
#
_cell.length_a   1.000
_cell.length_b   1.000
_cell.length_c   1.000
_cell.angle_alpha   90.00
_cell.angle_beta   90.00
_cell.angle_gamma   90.00
#
_symmetry.space_group_name_H-M   'P 1'
#
loop_
_entity.id
_entity.type
_entity.pdbx_description
1 polymer ?
#
loop_
_entity_poly.entity_id
_entity_poly.type
_entity_poly.pdbx_seq_one_letter_code
_entity_poly.pdbx_strand_id
1 'polypeptide(L)'
;VGPQAFSAAFAPQHADALFLGGMDWLAYPQDAGRPVINLVQHVRHGDPAHPLSDFLQRRAIRICVSQPVADAILATGRVNGPVRVINAALNLPSIPESVTRCGIFIDAIKQPELGRHIALGLAGLGDVTLSDTRLPRIDYARALARAEIAILLPHATEGFYLPALEAMASGCAVVVPDCIGNRAYLVPGLNALAPALAPDAIVAAVRRLVEEPGLRARIADAGGCTASGFGLAAERTAFHALLDSLDTIWGHA
;
A
#
# COMPACT_ATOMS: atom_id res chain seq x y z
N VAL A 1 -18.10 -3.84 13.36
CA VAL A 1 -17.75 -4.26 14.72
C VAL A 1 -17.32 -3.00 15.46
N GLY A 2 -18.02 -2.65 16.55
CA GLY A 2 -17.74 -1.44 17.33
C GLY A 2 -16.53 -1.60 18.26
N PRO A 3 -16.03 -0.49 18.87
CA PRO A 3 -14.87 -0.50 19.77
C PRO A 3 -15.00 -1.45 20.97
N GLN A 4 -16.21 -1.82 21.32
CA GLN A 4 -16.52 -2.73 22.45
C GLN A 4 -16.14 -4.19 22.20
N ALA A 5 -15.81 -4.56 20.97
CA ALA A 5 -15.36 -5.91 20.61
C ALA A 5 -13.83 -6.13 20.81
N PHE A 6 -13.09 -5.10 21.20
CA PHE A 6 -11.67 -5.24 21.50
C PHE A 6 -11.46 -5.75 22.92
N SER A 7 -10.73 -6.87 23.04
CA SER A 7 -10.21 -7.37 24.31
C SER A 7 -8.70 -7.20 24.33
N ALA A 8 -8.15 -6.74 25.46
CA ALA A 8 -6.70 -6.68 25.67
C ALA A 8 -6.08 -8.08 25.85
N ALA A 9 -6.91 -9.10 26.14
CA ALA A 9 -6.47 -10.49 26.31
C ALA A 9 -6.75 -11.28 25.01
N PHE A 10 -5.69 -11.87 24.46
CA PHE A 10 -5.80 -12.81 23.35
C PHE A 10 -6.37 -14.14 23.87
N ALA A 11 -7.61 -14.46 23.52
CA ALA A 11 -8.33 -15.65 23.95
C ALA A 11 -8.81 -16.47 22.74
N PRO A 12 -7.89 -17.14 22.02
CA PRO A 12 -8.20 -17.81 20.74
C PRO A 12 -9.24 -18.93 20.89
N GLN A 13 -9.40 -19.50 22.10
CA GLN A 13 -10.38 -20.56 22.38
C GLN A 13 -11.85 -20.09 22.24
N HIS A 14 -12.11 -18.79 22.24
CA HIS A 14 -13.45 -18.21 22.12
C HIS A 14 -13.77 -17.69 20.71
N ALA A 15 -12.85 -17.81 19.76
CA ALA A 15 -13.04 -17.36 18.39
C ALA A 15 -13.42 -18.52 17.46
N ASP A 16 -14.30 -18.27 16.49
CA ASP A 16 -14.65 -19.24 15.44
C ASP A 16 -13.53 -19.33 14.38
N ALA A 17 -12.84 -18.21 14.13
CA ALA A 17 -11.68 -18.13 13.25
C ALA A 17 -10.66 -17.13 13.81
N LEU A 18 -9.40 -17.27 13.40
CA LEU A 18 -8.33 -16.37 13.78
C LEU A 18 -7.83 -15.58 12.57
N PHE A 19 -7.57 -14.28 12.78
CA PHE A 19 -6.97 -13.40 11.78
C PHE A 19 -5.58 -12.97 12.28
N LEU A 20 -4.53 -13.42 11.60
CA LEU A 20 -3.14 -13.24 12.02
C LEU A 20 -2.35 -12.45 10.97
N GLY A 21 -1.53 -11.50 11.43
CA GLY A 21 -0.60 -10.76 10.58
C GLY A 21 0.82 -10.74 11.16
N GLY A 22 1.82 -10.69 10.30
CA GLY A 22 3.21 -10.53 10.73
C GLY A 22 3.65 -11.53 11.81
N MET A 23 4.06 -11.01 12.97
CA MET A 23 4.58 -11.81 14.10
C MET A 23 3.50 -12.32 15.06
N ASP A 24 2.22 -12.08 14.81
CA ASP A 24 1.11 -12.61 15.64
C ASP A 24 1.16 -14.14 15.79
N TRP A 25 1.79 -14.81 14.81
CA TRP A 25 2.04 -16.23 14.86
C TRP A 25 2.82 -16.72 16.10
N LEU A 26 3.56 -15.84 16.75
CA LEU A 26 4.28 -16.18 17.98
C LEU A 26 3.35 -16.37 19.18
N ALA A 27 2.21 -15.66 19.16
CA ALA A 27 1.19 -15.78 20.20
C ALA A 27 0.16 -16.89 19.89
N TYR A 28 0.19 -17.48 18.68
CA TYR A 28 -0.75 -18.49 18.26
C TYR A 28 -0.32 -19.90 18.69
N PRO A 29 -1.12 -20.63 19.48
CA PRO A 29 -0.85 -22.03 19.81
C PRO A 29 -0.92 -22.89 18.54
N GLN A 30 -0.02 -23.88 18.46
CA GLN A 30 0.24 -24.61 17.22
C GLN A 30 -0.91 -25.50 16.72
N ASP A 31 -1.97 -25.71 17.48
CA ASP A 31 -3.06 -26.61 17.07
C ASP A 31 -4.40 -26.19 17.68
N ALA A 32 -4.99 -25.14 17.13
CA ALA A 32 -6.28 -24.69 17.62
C ALA A 32 -7.48 -25.34 16.92
N GLY A 33 -7.27 -26.20 15.91
CA GLY A 33 -8.35 -26.87 15.17
C GLY A 33 -9.33 -25.93 14.44
N ARG A 34 -8.98 -24.66 14.30
CA ARG A 34 -9.85 -23.57 13.82
C ARG A 34 -9.34 -22.97 12.55
N PRO A 35 -10.21 -22.37 11.72
CA PRO A 35 -9.78 -21.62 10.57
C PRO A 35 -8.81 -20.49 10.96
N VAL A 36 -7.69 -20.41 10.25
CA VAL A 36 -6.73 -19.31 10.35
C VAL A 36 -6.66 -18.58 9.04
N ILE A 37 -6.93 -17.28 9.09
CA ILE A 37 -6.71 -16.34 7.98
C ILE A 37 -5.42 -15.60 8.29
N ASN A 38 -4.44 -15.69 7.40
CA ASN A 38 -3.17 -15.00 7.55
C ASN A 38 -3.00 -13.89 6.52
N LEU A 39 -2.92 -12.64 6.99
CA LEU A 39 -2.65 -11.49 6.16
C LEU A 39 -1.16 -11.39 5.83
N VAL A 40 -0.82 -11.45 4.55
CA VAL A 40 0.54 -11.36 4.02
C VAL A 40 0.69 -10.03 3.29
N GLN A 41 1.40 -9.09 3.91
CA GLN A 41 1.48 -7.70 3.45
C GLN A 41 2.79 -7.36 2.74
N HIS A 42 3.75 -8.29 2.66
CA HIS A 42 5.08 -7.97 2.13
C HIS A 42 5.74 -9.17 1.47
N VAL A 43 6.49 -8.94 0.39
CA VAL A 43 7.23 -9.99 -0.35
C VAL A 43 8.29 -10.70 0.50
N ARG A 44 8.78 -10.08 1.58
CA ARG A 44 9.76 -10.70 2.50
C ARG A 44 9.27 -11.97 3.19
N HIS A 45 7.94 -12.23 3.21
CA HIS A 45 7.43 -13.53 3.65
C HIS A 45 7.91 -14.68 2.76
N GLY A 46 8.28 -14.40 1.50
CA GLY A 46 8.89 -15.35 0.58
C GLY A 46 10.42 -15.46 0.70
N ASP A 47 11.07 -14.66 1.54
CA ASP A 47 12.51 -14.71 1.76
C ASP A 47 12.85 -15.75 2.83
N PRO A 48 13.58 -16.85 2.51
CA PRO A 48 13.95 -17.89 3.47
C PRO A 48 14.79 -17.39 4.66
N ALA A 49 15.50 -16.27 4.48
CA ALA A 49 16.30 -15.67 5.54
C ALA A 49 15.46 -14.83 6.52
N HIS A 50 14.21 -14.52 6.18
CA HIS A 50 13.34 -13.71 7.02
C HIS A 50 12.47 -14.58 7.94
N PRO A 51 12.35 -14.29 9.25
CA PRO A 51 11.58 -15.12 10.19
C PRO A 51 10.12 -15.38 9.81
N LEU A 52 9.50 -14.45 9.08
CA LEU A 52 8.12 -14.60 8.62
C LEU A 52 7.94 -15.74 7.62
N SER A 53 9.01 -16.19 6.94
CA SER A 53 8.94 -17.27 5.96
C SER A 53 8.63 -18.62 6.61
N ASP A 54 9.04 -18.84 7.86
CA ASP A 54 8.79 -20.08 8.58
C ASP A 54 7.30 -20.30 8.88
N PHE A 55 6.53 -19.21 9.01
CA PHE A 55 5.10 -19.29 9.23
C PHE A 55 4.32 -19.78 8.00
N LEU A 56 4.92 -19.77 6.80
CA LEU A 56 4.27 -20.29 5.59
C LEU A 56 3.95 -21.79 5.69
N GLN A 57 4.69 -22.55 6.47
CA GLN A 57 4.45 -23.99 6.69
C GLN A 57 3.28 -24.27 7.62
N ARG A 58 2.83 -23.28 8.41
CA ARG A 58 1.66 -23.44 9.26
C ARG A 58 0.40 -23.37 8.42
N ARG A 59 -0.57 -24.22 8.69
CA ARG A 59 -1.84 -24.24 7.96
C ARG A 59 -2.59 -22.92 8.12
N ALA A 60 -2.92 -22.25 7.00
CA ALA A 60 -3.76 -21.04 6.98
C ALA A 60 -4.26 -20.71 5.57
N ILE A 61 -5.36 -19.97 5.49
CA ILE A 61 -5.80 -19.29 4.27
C ILE A 61 -4.98 -18.00 4.17
N ARG A 62 -4.15 -17.88 3.14
CA ARG A 62 -3.26 -16.73 2.94
C ARG A 62 -3.96 -15.65 2.15
N ILE A 63 -4.10 -14.47 2.73
CA ILE A 63 -4.59 -13.27 2.05
C ILE A 63 -3.39 -12.38 1.74
N CYS A 64 -3.04 -12.28 0.47
CA CYS A 64 -1.96 -11.44 -0.01
C CYS A 64 -2.52 -10.09 -0.49
N VAL A 65 -1.88 -9.00 -0.10
CA VAL A 65 -2.32 -7.63 -0.46
C VAL A 65 -2.09 -7.27 -1.93
N SER A 66 -1.37 -8.12 -2.67
CA SER A 66 -1.12 -7.95 -4.10
C SER A 66 -0.68 -9.28 -4.74
N GLN A 67 -0.80 -9.37 -6.07
CA GLN A 67 -0.32 -10.53 -6.82
C GLN A 67 1.19 -10.76 -6.63
N PRO A 68 2.09 -9.74 -6.70
CA PRO A 68 3.50 -9.93 -6.42
C PRO A 68 3.81 -10.54 -5.04
N VAL A 69 3.01 -10.22 -4.03
CA VAL A 69 3.16 -10.84 -2.69
C VAL A 69 2.74 -12.31 -2.73
N ALA A 70 1.65 -12.64 -3.43
CA ALA A 70 1.23 -14.03 -3.61
C ALA A 70 2.28 -14.83 -4.36
N ASP A 71 2.81 -14.30 -5.45
CA ASP A 71 3.85 -14.95 -6.25
C ASP A 71 5.13 -15.20 -5.44
N ALA A 72 5.54 -14.22 -4.62
CA ALA A 72 6.71 -14.34 -3.77
C ALA A 72 6.61 -15.50 -2.76
N ILE A 73 5.45 -15.67 -2.10
CA ILE A 73 5.27 -16.76 -1.15
C ILE A 73 5.08 -18.11 -1.85
N LEU A 74 4.35 -18.15 -2.97
CA LEU A 74 4.13 -19.38 -3.75
C LEU A 74 5.44 -19.92 -4.32
N ALA A 75 6.35 -19.06 -4.76
CA ALA A 75 7.66 -19.43 -5.28
C ALA A 75 8.52 -20.21 -4.27
N THR A 76 8.22 -20.09 -2.97
CA THR A 76 8.94 -20.84 -1.92
C THR A 76 8.63 -22.34 -1.93
N GLY A 77 7.51 -22.77 -2.48
CA GLY A 77 7.00 -24.13 -2.38
C GLY A 77 6.63 -24.58 -0.95
N ARG A 78 6.61 -23.63 0.02
CA ARG A 78 6.44 -23.92 1.46
C ARG A 78 5.05 -23.58 1.98
N VAL A 79 4.18 -22.98 1.14
CA VAL A 79 2.86 -22.51 1.59
C VAL A 79 1.93 -23.68 1.89
N ASN A 80 1.46 -23.73 3.14
CA ASN A 80 0.48 -24.70 3.60
C ASN A 80 -0.91 -24.03 3.67
N GLY A 81 -1.73 -24.35 2.68
CA GLY A 81 -3.10 -23.85 2.51
C GLY A 81 -3.28 -22.93 1.31
N PRO A 82 -4.53 -22.53 1.02
CA PRO A 82 -4.87 -21.75 -0.16
C PRO A 82 -4.38 -20.31 -0.06
N VAL A 83 -4.04 -19.73 -1.23
CA VAL A 83 -3.65 -18.33 -1.39
C VAL A 83 -4.74 -17.58 -2.14
N ARG A 84 -5.09 -16.40 -1.65
CA ARG A 84 -6.02 -15.46 -2.28
C ARG A 84 -5.38 -14.08 -2.32
N VAL A 85 -5.68 -13.32 -3.34
CA VAL A 85 -5.28 -11.91 -3.44
C VAL A 85 -6.49 -11.05 -3.12
N ILE A 86 -6.38 -10.22 -2.09
CA ILE A 86 -7.32 -9.15 -1.78
C ILE A 86 -6.48 -7.88 -1.66
N ASN A 87 -6.58 -7.02 -2.66
CA ASN A 87 -5.81 -5.79 -2.68
C ASN A 87 -6.21 -4.88 -1.51
N ALA A 88 -5.21 -4.27 -0.88
CA ALA A 88 -5.45 -3.30 0.18
C ALA A 88 -6.21 -2.08 -0.38
N ALA A 89 -7.23 -1.63 0.34
CA ALA A 89 -8.07 -0.53 -0.10
C ALA A 89 -7.63 0.83 0.42
N LEU A 90 -8.01 1.85 -0.32
CA LEU A 90 -7.88 3.24 0.06
C LEU A 90 -8.87 3.60 1.18
N ASN A 91 -8.36 4.22 2.23
CA ASN A 91 -9.14 4.79 3.33
C ASN A 91 -8.60 6.18 3.69
N LEU A 92 -8.75 7.12 2.77
CA LEU A 92 -8.36 8.51 3.02
C LEU A 92 -9.46 9.24 3.81
N PRO A 93 -9.08 10.09 4.78
CA PRO A 93 -10.02 11.01 5.41
C PRO A 93 -10.58 11.97 4.37
N SER A 94 -11.88 12.24 4.44
CA SER A 94 -12.49 13.30 3.65
C SER A 94 -11.94 14.66 4.09
N ILE A 95 -11.52 15.48 3.14
CA ILE A 95 -11.11 16.87 3.38
C ILE A 95 -12.29 17.77 3.01
N PRO A 96 -13.02 18.33 3.98
CA PRO A 96 -14.25 19.06 3.71
C PRO A 96 -14.03 20.48 3.16
N GLU A 97 -12.79 20.95 3.17
CA GLU A 97 -12.46 22.32 2.78
C GLU A 97 -12.19 22.38 1.26
N SER A 98 -12.69 23.43 0.61
CA SER A 98 -12.23 23.78 -0.74
C SER A 98 -10.77 24.23 -0.65
N VAL A 99 -9.87 23.37 -1.07
CA VAL A 99 -8.42 23.63 -1.03
C VAL A 99 -7.96 24.08 -2.40
N THR A 100 -7.35 25.27 -2.45
CA THR A 100 -6.62 25.68 -3.66
C THR A 100 -5.41 24.78 -3.83
N ARG A 101 -5.31 24.12 -4.96
CA ARG A 101 -4.20 23.24 -5.27
C ARG A 101 -3.01 24.07 -5.77
N CYS A 102 -1.87 23.84 -5.19
CA CYS A 102 -0.61 24.46 -5.62
C CYS A 102 0.57 23.64 -5.10
N GLY A 103 1.68 23.73 -5.84
CA GLY A 103 2.96 23.21 -5.38
C GLY A 103 3.15 21.70 -5.48
N ILE A 104 4.22 21.26 -4.83
CA ILE A 104 4.78 19.91 -4.92
C ILE A 104 4.89 19.35 -3.50
N PHE A 105 4.33 18.17 -3.27
CA PHE A 105 4.46 17.43 -2.03
C PHE A 105 5.45 16.27 -2.21
N ILE A 106 6.39 16.11 -1.26
CA ILE A 106 7.35 15.02 -1.24
C ILE A 106 7.10 14.16 0.01
N ASP A 107 6.66 12.92 -0.17
CA ASP A 107 6.63 11.91 0.89
C ASP A 107 7.96 11.13 0.87
N ALA A 108 8.83 11.47 1.79
CA ALA A 108 10.18 10.94 1.92
C ALA A 108 10.40 10.16 3.23
N ILE A 109 9.33 9.75 3.92
CA ILE A 109 9.44 9.03 5.21
C ILE A 109 10.37 7.82 5.11
N LYS A 110 10.35 7.12 3.98
CA LYS A 110 11.17 5.93 3.75
C LYS A 110 12.55 6.23 3.19
N GLN A 111 12.75 7.40 2.61
CA GLN A 111 13.98 7.84 1.93
C GLN A 111 14.30 9.30 2.27
N PRO A 112 14.51 9.66 3.55
CA PRO A 112 14.59 11.07 3.97
C PRO A 112 15.76 11.82 3.31
N GLU A 113 16.93 11.21 3.16
CA GLU A 113 18.07 11.83 2.51
C GLU A 113 17.82 12.12 1.02
N LEU A 114 17.23 11.13 0.32
CA LEU A 114 16.84 11.30 -1.07
C LEU A 114 15.81 12.42 -1.22
N GLY A 115 14.82 12.48 -0.31
CA GLY A 115 13.82 13.55 -0.30
C GLY A 115 14.41 14.93 -0.15
N ARG A 116 15.41 15.12 0.73
CA ARG A 116 16.11 16.40 0.91
C ARG A 116 16.88 16.81 -0.34
N HIS A 117 17.59 15.88 -1.00
CA HIS A 117 18.29 16.17 -2.25
C HIS A 117 17.32 16.57 -3.38
N ILE A 118 16.18 15.87 -3.48
CA ILE A 118 15.14 16.21 -4.46
C ILE A 118 14.57 17.61 -4.17
N ALA A 119 14.25 17.91 -2.92
CA ALA A 119 13.72 19.23 -2.54
C ALA A 119 14.67 20.37 -2.92
N LEU A 120 15.99 20.19 -2.73
CA LEU A 120 17.00 21.15 -3.18
C LEU A 120 17.03 21.30 -4.71
N GLY A 121 16.91 20.20 -5.45
CA GLY A 121 16.89 20.21 -6.92
C GLY A 121 15.61 20.84 -7.53
N LEU A 122 14.56 20.96 -6.73
CA LEU A 122 13.28 21.58 -7.12
C LEU A 122 13.20 23.07 -6.72
N ALA A 123 14.24 23.63 -6.12
CA ALA A 123 14.27 25.04 -5.74
C ALA A 123 13.95 25.93 -6.97
N GLY A 124 12.99 26.86 -6.79
CA GLY A 124 12.52 27.77 -7.83
C GLY A 124 11.44 27.21 -8.79
N LEU A 125 11.01 25.95 -8.62
CA LEU A 125 9.91 25.37 -9.42
C LEU A 125 8.51 25.55 -8.82
N GLY A 126 8.40 26.20 -7.68
CA GLY A 126 7.15 26.43 -6.95
C GLY A 126 7.29 26.09 -5.46
N ASP A 127 6.17 26.06 -4.77
CA ASP A 127 6.14 25.70 -3.34
C ASP A 127 6.39 24.19 -3.18
N VAL A 128 7.45 23.84 -2.44
CA VAL A 128 7.82 22.45 -2.16
C VAL A 128 7.59 22.17 -0.67
N THR A 129 6.76 21.18 -0.38
CA THR A 129 6.53 20.67 0.97
C THR A 129 7.16 19.28 1.10
N LEU A 130 8.17 19.15 1.97
CA LEU A 130 8.83 17.87 2.26
C LEU A 130 8.28 17.28 3.57
N SER A 131 7.89 16.02 3.53
CA SER A 131 7.56 15.19 4.69
C SER A 131 8.59 14.07 4.82
N ASP A 132 9.57 14.22 5.70
CA ASP A 132 10.58 13.20 6.04
C ASP A 132 10.30 12.52 7.39
N THR A 133 9.19 12.89 8.02
CA THR A 133 8.66 12.30 9.25
C THR A 133 7.17 11.97 9.10
N ARG A 134 6.66 11.06 9.94
CA ARG A 134 5.26 10.65 9.86
C ARG A 134 4.32 11.80 10.26
N LEU A 135 3.47 12.21 9.34
CA LEU A 135 2.36 13.14 9.60
C LEU A 135 1.16 12.43 10.24
N PRO A 136 0.37 13.12 11.07
CA PRO A 136 -0.99 12.69 11.40
C PRO A 136 -1.79 12.44 10.13
N ARG A 137 -2.67 11.42 10.15
CA ARG A 137 -3.40 10.97 8.94
C ARG A 137 -4.17 12.08 8.23
N ILE A 138 -4.79 12.99 8.99
CA ILE A 138 -5.54 14.12 8.44
C ILE A 138 -4.61 15.16 7.77
N ASP A 139 -3.43 15.41 8.35
CA ASP A 139 -2.48 16.38 7.81
C ASP A 139 -1.82 15.86 6.54
N TYR A 140 -1.54 14.56 6.48
CA TYR A 140 -1.09 13.88 5.27
C TYR A 140 -2.13 14.00 4.13
N ALA A 141 -3.40 13.73 4.43
CA ALA A 141 -4.48 13.89 3.45
C ALA A 141 -4.64 15.34 2.98
N ARG A 142 -4.49 16.33 3.89
CA ARG A 142 -4.49 17.75 3.52
C ARG A 142 -3.31 18.13 2.64
N ALA A 143 -2.13 17.61 2.94
CA ALA A 143 -0.95 17.85 2.10
C ALA A 143 -1.15 17.34 0.68
N LEU A 144 -1.67 16.13 0.52
CA LEU A 144 -2.02 15.57 -0.79
C LEU A 144 -3.13 16.38 -1.49
N ALA A 145 -4.18 16.77 -0.77
CA ALA A 145 -5.26 17.57 -1.35
C ALA A 145 -4.78 18.93 -1.88
N ARG A 146 -3.76 19.52 -1.26
CA ARG A 146 -3.15 20.79 -1.67
C ARG A 146 -2.20 20.66 -2.84
N ALA A 147 -1.50 19.55 -2.97
CA ALA A 147 -0.47 19.39 -3.98
C ALA A 147 -1.05 19.18 -5.40
N GLU A 148 -0.44 19.81 -6.40
CA GLU A 148 -0.66 19.48 -7.81
C GLU A 148 0.16 18.27 -8.24
N ILE A 149 1.39 18.16 -7.70
CA ILE A 149 2.33 17.07 -7.98
C ILE A 149 2.70 16.42 -6.65
N ALA A 150 2.67 15.09 -6.59
CA ALA A 150 3.13 14.33 -5.44
C ALA A 150 4.30 13.41 -5.83
N ILE A 151 5.38 13.51 -5.08
CA ILE A 151 6.56 12.64 -5.20
C ILE A 151 6.53 11.66 -4.04
N LEU A 152 6.47 10.36 -4.35
CA LEU A 152 6.41 9.29 -3.35
C LEU A 152 7.68 8.44 -3.48
N LEU A 153 8.42 8.28 -2.39
CA LEU A 153 9.71 7.60 -2.37
C LEU A 153 9.61 6.23 -1.66
N PRO A 154 9.29 5.14 -2.39
CA PRO A 154 9.12 3.81 -1.81
C PRO A 154 10.46 3.15 -1.48
N HIS A 155 10.39 2.07 -0.66
CA HIS A 155 11.40 1.01 -0.74
C HIS A 155 11.09 0.09 -1.93
N ALA A 156 12.13 -0.50 -2.55
CA ALA A 156 11.98 -1.37 -3.70
C ALA A 156 11.08 -2.60 -3.43
N THR A 157 11.04 -3.08 -2.18
CA THR A 157 10.38 -4.32 -1.76
C THR A 157 9.00 -4.10 -1.11
N GLU A 158 8.33 -2.98 -1.37
CA GLU A 158 6.95 -2.76 -0.87
C GLU A 158 6.02 -3.88 -1.34
N GLY A 159 5.10 -4.31 -0.48
CA GLY A 159 4.11 -5.33 -0.85
C GLY A 159 2.90 -4.77 -1.60
N PHE A 160 2.40 -3.61 -1.13
CA PHE A 160 1.38 -2.80 -1.79
C PHE A 160 1.58 -1.33 -1.39
N TYR A 161 1.90 -0.49 -2.36
CA TYR A 161 2.33 0.88 -2.06
C TYR A 161 1.17 1.87 -2.06
N LEU A 162 0.39 1.88 -0.97
CA LEU A 162 -0.77 2.76 -0.78
C LEU A 162 -0.49 4.25 -0.99
N PRO A 163 0.64 4.85 -0.56
CA PRO A 163 0.88 6.29 -0.71
C PRO A 163 0.71 6.81 -2.14
N ALA A 164 1.11 6.04 -3.16
CA ALA A 164 0.93 6.46 -4.55
C ALA A 164 -0.56 6.45 -4.96
N LEU A 165 -1.32 5.44 -4.56
CA LEU A 165 -2.77 5.41 -4.79
C LEU A 165 -3.50 6.52 -4.02
N GLU A 166 -3.06 6.84 -2.81
CA GLU A 166 -3.62 7.94 -2.02
C GLU A 166 -3.39 9.30 -2.69
N ALA A 167 -2.20 9.53 -3.24
CA ALA A 167 -1.91 10.72 -4.03
C ALA A 167 -2.74 10.78 -5.32
N MET A 168 -2.90 9.65 -6.03
CA MET A 168 -3.78 9.53 -7.19
C MET A 168 -5.24 9.85 -6.84
N ALA A 169 -5.77 9.27 -5.76
CA ALA A 169 -7.13 9.51 -5.27
C ALA A 169 -7.35 10.97 -4.85
N SER A 170 -6.29 11.63 -4.39
CA SER A 170 -6.30 13.06 -4.05
C SER A 170 -6.19 13.95 -5.30
N GLY A 171 -6.06 13.40 -6.51
CA GLY A 171 -5.96 14.13 -7.77
C GLY A 171 -4.58 14.76 -8.04
N CYS A 172 -3.51 14.23 -7.45
CA CYS A 172 -2.15 14.66 -7.76
C CYS A 172 -1.66 14.01 -9.06
N ALA A 173 -0.84 14.74 -9.82
CA ALA A 173 0.03 14.11 -10.80
C ALA A 173 1.18 13.42 -10.04
N VAL A 174 1.24 12.09 -10.13
CA VAL A 174 2.13 11.29 -9.30
C VAL A 174 3.47 11.04 -9.99
N VAL A 175 4.56 11.27 -9.25
CA VAL A 175 5.93 10.84 -9.58
C VAL A 175 6.37 9.83 -8.53
N VAL A 176 6.57 8.58 -8.95
CA VAL A 176 6.93 7.50 -8.04
C VAL A 176 7.84 6.50 -8.74
N PRO A 177 9.05 6.24 -8.25
CA PRO A 177 9.91 5.17 -8.75
C PRO A 177 9.25 3.80 -8.68
N ASP A 178 9.66 2.89 -9.57
CA ASP A 178 9.19 1.52 -9.55
C ASP A 178 9.51 0.84 -8.20
N CYS A 179 8.53 0.13 -7.67
CA CYS A 179 8.68 -0.79 -6.56
C CYS A 179 7.72 -1.98 -6.77
N ILE A 180 7.99 -3.10 -6.10
CA ILE A 180 7.13 -4.29 -6.27
C ILE A 180 5.67 -3.96 -5.95
N GLY A 181 5.43 -3.15 -4.91
CA GLY A 181 4.08 -2.85 -4.42
C GLY A 181 3.25 -1.92 -5.29
N ASN A 182 3.83 -1.19 -6.24
CA ASN A 182 3.05 -0.33 -7.14
C ASN A 182 2.78 -0.97 -8.52
N ARG A 183 3.45 -2.07 -8.86
CA ARG A 183 3.28 -2.77 -10.15
C ARG A 183 1.88 -3.33 -10.38
N ALA A 184 1.07 -3.49 -9.32
CA ALA A 184 -0.30 -3.97 -9.43
C ALA A 184 -1.26 -2.95 -10.07
N TYR A 185 -0.90 -1.65 -10.08
CA TYR A 185 -1.78 -0.57 -10.54
C TYR A 185 -1.08 0.51 -11.35
N LEU A 186 0.25 0.61 -11.28
CA LEU A 186 1.01 1.67 -11.91
C LEU A 186 1.31 1.33 -13.38
N VAL A 187 0.96 2.26 -14.27
CA VAL A 187 1.29 2.20 -15.70
C VAL A 187 2.14 3.45 -16.03
N PRO A 188 3.47 3.28 -16.17
CA PRO A 188 4.38 4.41 -16.40
C PRO A 188 3.99 5.25 -17.63
N GLY A 189 3.95 6.57 -17.47
CA GLY A 189 3.59 7.52 -18.52
C GLY A 189 2.10 7.68 -18.77
N LEU A 190 1.25 6.81 -18.18
CA LEU A 190 -0.20 6.89 -18.24
C LEU A 190 -0.79 7.49 -16.95
N ASN A 191 -0.63 6.81 -15.82
CA ASN A 191 -1.23 7.21 -14.54
C ASN A 191 -0.23 7.69 -13.49
N ALA A 192 1.07 7.62 -13.81
CA ALA A 192 2.18 8.21 -13.05
C ALA A 192 3.42 8.34 -13.92
N LEU A 193 4.36 9.21 -13.54
CA LEU A 193 5.73 9.13 -14.04
C LEU A 193 6.55 8.24 -13.10
N ALA A 194 7.27 7.28 -13.67
CA ALA A 194 8.07 6.30 -12.92
C ALA A 194 9.57 6.42 -13.26
N PRO A 195 10.25 7.50 -12.83
CA PRO A 195 11.68 7.66 -13.05
C PRO A 195 12.50 6.64 -12.25
N ALA A 196 13.79 6.52 -12.58
CA ALA A 196 14.73 5.81 -11.71
C ALA A 196 14.75 6.44 -10.31
N LEU A 197 15.05 5.62 -9.29
CA LEU A 197 15.18 6.07 -7.89
C LEU A 197 16.51 6.85 -7.71
N ALA A 198 16.60 8.00 -8.35
CA ALA A 198 17.76 8.89 -8.32
C ALA A 198 17.28 10.36 -8.32
N PRO A 199 17.95 11.26 -7.57
CA PRO A 199 17.51 12.66 -7.44
C PRO A 199 17.27 13.33 -8.80
N ASP A 200 18.25 13.28 -9.70
CA ASP A 200 18.19 13.98 -10.99
C ASP A 200 17.07 13.47 -11.89
N ALA A 201 16.84 12.15 -11.90
CA ALA A 201 15.76 11.54 -12.68
C ALA A 201 14.39 11.97 -12.17
N ILE A 202 14.21 12.04 -10.84
CA ILE A 202 12.95 12.46 -10.21
C ILE A 202 12.73 13.96 -10.44
N VAL A 203 13.77 14.79 -10.26
CA VAL A 203 13.71 16.24 -10.54
C VAL A 203 13.35 16.49 -12.00
N ALA A 204 13.94 15.77 -12.95
CA ALA A 204 13.62 15.90 -14.38
C ALA A 204 12.16 15.54 -14.67
N ALA A 205 11.64 14.47 -14.06
CA ALA A 205 10.23 14.08 -14.19
C ALA A 205 9.29 15.16 -13.66
N VAL A 206 9.61 15.77 -12.51
CA VAL A 206 8.82 16.86 -11.93
C VAL A 206 8.87 18.10 -12.81
N ARG A 207 10.05 18.51 -13.29
CA ARG A 207 10.19 19.65 -14.21
C ARG A 207 9.29 19.47 -15.42
N ARG A 208 9.27 18.30 -16.00
CA ARG A 208 8.40 17.98 -17.13
C ARG A 208 6.92 18.18 -16.80
N LEU A 209 6.46 17.79 -15.61
CA LEU A 209 5.05 18.02 -15.19
C LEU A 209 4.75 19.50 -14.94
N VAL A 210 5.73 20.28 -14.50
CA VAL A 210 5.58 21.74 -14.33
C VAL A 210 5.52 22.44 -15.69
N GLU A 211 6.38 22.07 -16.62
CA GLU A 211 6.50 22.67 -17.96
C GLU A 211 5.38 22.23 -18.92
N GLU A 212 4.79 21.03 -18.70
CA GLU A 212 3.73 20.46 -19.53
C GLU A 212 2.39 20.33 -18.75
N PRO A 213 1.60 21.41 -18.52
CA PRO A 213 0.34 21.34 -17.76
C PRO A 213 -0.67 20.33 -18.32
N GLY A 214 -0.69 20.15 -19.64
CA GLY A 214 -1.53 19.15 -20.30
C GLY A 214 -1.12 17.70 -19.96
N LEU A 215 0.17 17.41 -19.82
CA LEU A 215 0.65 16.11 -19.34
C LEU A 215 0.28 15.92 -17.88
N ARG A 216 0.51 16.95 -17.04
CA ARG A 216 0.16 16.92 -15.62
C ARG A 216 -1.31 16.58 -15.42
N ALA A 217 -2.22 17.25 -16.12
CA ALA A 217 -3.66 16.97 -16.03
C ALA A 217 -4.00 15.53 -16.44
N ARG A 218 -3.49 15.04 -17.57
CA ARG A 218 -3.74 13.66 -18.03
C ARG A 218 -3.25 12.61 -17.03
N ILE A 219 -2.06 12.81 -16.45
CA ILE A 219 -1.51 11.89 -15.43
C ILE A 219 -2.40 11.89 -14.18
N ALA A 220 -2.84 13.06 -13.70
CA ALA A 220 -3.71 13.18 -12.55
C ALA A 220 -5.08 12.52 -12.78
N ASP A 221 -5.70 12.77 -13.93
CA ASP A 221 -7.00 12.19 -14.30
C ASP A 221 -6.92 10.65 -14.40
N ALA A 222 -5.92 10.14 -15.10
CA ALA A 222 -5.70 8.69 -15.23
C ALA A 222 -5.36 8.04 -13.88
N GLY A 223 -4.61 8.74 -13.02
CA GLY A 223 -4.34 8.33 -11.65
C GLY A 223 -5.63 8.22 -10.82
N GLY A 224 -6.48 9.24 -10.88
CA GLY A 224 -7.80 9.25 -10.22
C GLY A 224 -8.69 8.08 -10.66
N CYS A 225 -8.76 7.82 -11.97
CA CYS A 225 -9.47 6.66 -12.53
C CYS A 225 -8.90 5.35 -11.98
N THR A 226 -7.58 5.22 -11.91
CA THR A 226 -6.93 4.03 -11.34
C THR A 226 -7.30 3.86 -9.87
N ALA A 227 -7.17 4.90 -9.06
CA ALA A 227 -7.43 4.85 -7.62
C ALA A 227 -8.89 4.50 -7.29
N SER A 228 -9.85 4.89 -8.14
CA SER A 228 -11.27 4.57 -7.94
C SER A 228 -11.57 3.06 -7.90
N GLY A 229 -10.71 2.23 -8.50
CA GLY A 229 -10.82 0.77 -8.45
C GLY A 229 -10.39 0.14 -7.11
N PHE A 230 -9.80 0.92 -6.20
CA PHE A 230 -9.24 0.40 -4.94
C PHE A 230 -9.99 0.92 -3.70
N GLY A 231 -11.31 1.04 -3.79
CA GLY A 231 -12.14 1.51 -2.68
C GLY A 231 -12.42 0.43 -1.62
N LEU A 232 -12.72 0.86 -0.38
CA LEU A 232 -13.08 -0.03 0.76
C LEU A 232 -14.24 -0.98 0.48
N ALA A 233 -15.18 -0.59 -0.38
CA ALA A 233 -16.32 -1.43 -0.73
C ALA A 233 -15.88 -2.73 -1.42
N ALA A 234 -14.93 -2.65 -2.36
CA ALA A 234 -14.40 -3.80 -3.08
C ALA A 234 -13.63 -4.76 -2.15
N GLU A 235 -12.77 -4.21 -1.29
CA GLU A 235 -12.03 -4.99 -0.28
C GLU A 235 -13.00 -5.70 0.68
N ARG A 236 -13.99 -4.98 1.22
CA ARG A 236 -15.00 -5.54 2.12
C ARG A 236 -15.79 -6.67 1.45
N THR A 237 -16.23 -6.47 0.21
CA THR A 237 -16.94 -7.52 -0.55
C THR A 237 -16.09 -8.77 -0.69
N ALA A 238 -14.80 -8.63 -1.02
CA ALA A 238 -13.89 -9.75 -1.15
C ALA A 238 -13.66 -10.49 0.19
N PHE A 239 -13.52 -9.74 1.31
CA PHE A 239 -13.42 -10.35 2.63
C PHE A 239 -14.74 -11.03 3.06
N HIS A 240 -15.90 -10.45 2.79
CA HIS A 240 -17.19 -11.10 3.08
C HIS A 240 -17.34 -12.41 2.31
N ALA A 241 -17.05 -12.43 1.01
CA ALA A 241 -17.09 -13.64 0.21
C ALA A 241 -16.13 -14.74 0.72
N LEU A 242 -14.95 -14.34 1.24
CA LEU A 242 -14.03 -15.26 1.89
C LEU A 242 -14.64 -15.85 3.18
N LEU A 243 -15.21 -14.99 4.04
CA LEU A 243 -15.78 -15.41 5.32
C LEU A 243 -16.99 -16.31 5.12
N ASP A 244 -17.86 -16.00 4.16
CA ASP A 244 -19.04 -16.82 3.83
C ASP A 244 -18.67 -18.24 3.33
N SER A 245 -17.46 -18.40 2.77
CA SER A 245 -16.95 -19.68 2.28
C SER A 245 -15.89 -20.31 3.19
N LEU A 246 -15.67 -19.75 4.38
CA LEU A 246 -14.53 -20.07 5.25
C LEU A 246 -14.43 -21.55 5.61
N ASP A 247 -15.53 -22.17 6.04
CA ASP A 247 -15.57 -23.59 6.46
C ASP A 247 -15.27 -24.52 5.28
N THR A 248 -15.81 -24.19 4.11
CA THR A 248 -15.55 -24.97 2.89
C THR A 248 -14.08 -24.89 2.49
N ILE A 249 -13.50 -23.66 2.48
CA ILE A 249 -12.10 -23.46 2.13
C ILE A 249 -11.18 -24.14 3.15
N TRP A 250 -11.50 -24.01 4.44
CA TRP A 250 -10.71 -24.61 5.52
C TRP A 250 -10.79 -26.13 5.51
N GLY A 251 -11.95 -26.71 5.22
CA GLY A 251 -12.13 -28.15 5.15
C GLY A 251 -11.35 -28.82 4.01
N HIS A 252 -11.00 -28.07 2.94
CA HIS A 252 -10.23 -28.54 1.79
C HIS A 252 -8.75 -28.08 1.79
N ALA A 253 -8.32 -27.34 2.79
CA ALA A 253 -6.98 -26.73 2.90
C ALA A 253 -5.95 -27.68 3.53
#